data_0ee0cfa7f80c511f76111c54cf705114
#
_entry.id   0ee0cfa7f80c511f76111c54cf705114
#
_cell.length_a   1.000
_cell.length_b   1.000
_cell.length_c   1.000
_cell.angle_alpha   90.00
_cell.angle_beta   90.00
_cell.angle_gamma   90.00
#
_symmetry.space_group_name_H-M   'P 1'
#
loop_
_entity.id
_entity.type
_entity.pdbx_description
1 polymer ?
#
loop_
_entity_poly.entity_id
_entity_poly.type
_entity_poly.pdbx_seq_one_letter_code
_entity_poly.pdbx_strand_id
1 'polypeptide(L)'
;MASVFEKLEEEICELKEALVEGEKAAIESELGDVLFCVVNLARHLDFDAETALRGATRKFEGRFRLMEERAIANGSRLEDEGSSALEARWQAAKRDRSQVE
;
A
#
# COMPACT_ATOMS: atom_id res chain seq x y z
N MET A 1 21.81 6.97 -4.68
CA MET A 1 20.36 6.98 -4.31
C MET A 1 19.45 7.39 -5.46
N ALA A 2 19.79 8.42 -6.20
CA ALA A 2 18.99 8.85 -7.37
C ALA A 2 18.79 7.72 -8.39
N SER A 3 19.82 6.95 -8.67
CA SER A 3 19.74 5.86 -9.65
C SER A 3 18.80 4.73 -9.20
N VAL A 4 18.67 4.52 -7.89
CA VAL A 4 17.75 3.52 -7.34
C VAL A 4 16.31 3.94 -7.56
N PHE A 5 16.00 5.22 -7.32
CA PHE A 5 14.67 5.76 -7.57
C PHE A 5 14.34 5.78 -9.06
N GLU A 6 15.31 6.14 -9.89
CA GLU A 6 15.13 6.13 -11.34
C GLU A 6 14.79 4.73 -11.85
N LYS A 7 15.48 3.72 -11.31
CA LYS A 7 15.21 2.33 -11.68
C LYS A 7 13.80 1.90 -11.25
N LEU A 8 13.38 2.29 -10.05
CA LEU A 8 12.03 1.99 -9.57
C LEU A 8 10.98 2.63 -10.47
N GLU A 9 11.16 3.90 -10.85
CA GLU A 9 10.26 4.59 -11.74
C GLU A 9 10.18 3.90 -13.12
N GLU A 10 11.31 3.47 -13.62
CA GLU A 10 11.41 2.73 -14.87
C GLU A 10 10.59 1.42 -14.81
N GLU A 11 10.74 0.67 -13.73
CA GLU A 11 9.99 -0.58 -13.57
C GLU A 11 8.49 -0.35 -13.41
N ILE A 12 8.10 0.75 -12.76
CA ILE A 12 6.69 1.12 -12.65
C ILE A 12 6.11 1.42 -14.04
N CYS A 13 6.87 2.10 -14.90
CA CYS A 13 6.43 2.37 -16.28
C CYS A 13 6.25 1.07 -17.06
N GLU A 14 7.16 0.13 -16.90
CA GLU A 14 7.07 -1.18 -17.57
C GLU A 14 5.83 -1.96 -17.11
N LEU A 15 5.52 -1.86 -15.80
CA LEU A 15 4.30 -2.49 -15.28
C LEU A 15 3.05 -1.86 -15.90
N LYS A 16 3.03 -0.53 -16.04
CA LYS A 16 1.90 0.16 -16.69
C LYS A 16 1.71 -0.29 -18.13
N GLU A 17 2.81 -0.46 -18.85
CA GLU A 17 2.77 -0.96 -20.24
C GLU A 17 2.22 -2.38 -20.29
N ALA A 18 2.67 -3.25 -19.39
CA ALA A 18 2.18 -4.62 -19.31
C ALA A 18 0.68 -4.67 -19.02
N LEU A 19 0.18 -3.75 -18.18
CA LEU A 19 -1.25 -3.67 -17.88
C LEU A 19 -2.08 -3.30 -19.11
N VAL A 20 -1.54 -2.43 -19.98
CA VAL A 20 -2.23 -2.05 -21.22
C VAL A 20 -2.34 -3.26 -22.17
N GLU A 21 -1.28 -4.04 -22.28
CA GLU A 21 -1.27 -5.24 -23.11
C GLU A 21 -2.14 -6.35 -22.54
N GLY A 22 -2.24 -6.43 -21.21
CA GLY A 22 -3.18 -7.30 -20.54
C GLY A 22 -2.78 -8.76 -20.40
N GLU A 23 -1.54 -9.12 -20.70
CA GLU A 23 -1.09 -10.50 -20.54
C GLU A 23 -0.69 -10.76 -19.08
N LYS A 24 -1.41 -11.67 -18.45
CA LYS A 24 -1.30 -11.91 -17.01
C LYS A 24 0.11 -12.27 -16.54
N ALA A 25 0.80 -13.15 -17.28
CA ALA A 25 2.15 -13.57 -16.90
C ALA A 25 3.13 -12.40 -16.97
N ALA A 26 2.98 -11.53 -17.97
CA ALA A 26 3.83 -10.35 -18.10
C ALA A 26 3.58 -9.35 -16.98
N ILE A 27 2.31 -9.15 -16.62
CA ILE A 27 1.94 -8.27 -15.51
C ILE A 27 2.57 -8.76 -14.20
N GLU A 28 2.46 -10.04 -13.92
CA GLU A 28 3.05 -10.64 -12.71
C GLU A 28 4.56 -10.46 -12.69
N SER A 29 5.22 -10.69 -13.82
CA SER A 29 6.67 -10.53 -13.94
C SER A 29 7.09 -9.09 -13.65
N GLU A 30 6.40 -8.11 -14.24
CA GLU A 30 6.72 -6.70 -14.03
C GLU A 30 6.42 -6.25 -12.61
N LEU A 31 5.37 -6.77 -12.00
CA LEU A 31 5.08 -6.51 -10.60
C LEU A 31 6.20 -7.03 -9.71
N GLY A 32 6.71 -8.22 -10.00
CA GLY A 32 7.86 -8.79 -9.29
C GLY A 32 9.08 -7.90 -9.38
N ASP A 33 9.33 -7.33 -10.56
CA ASP A 33 10.46 -6.43 -10.75
C ASP A 33 10.32 -5.14 -9.93
N VAL A 34 9.10 -4.60 -9.83
CA VAL A 34 8.84 -3.43 -8.99
C VAL A 34 9.12 -3.77 -7.53
N LEU A 35 8.63 -4.90 -7.05
CA LEU A 35 8.86 -5.34 -5.67
C LEU A 35 10.36 -5.53 -5.38
N PHE A 36 11.09 -6.11 -6.32
CA PHE A 36 12.53 -6.29 -6.19
C PHE A 36 13.24 -4.93 -6.05
N CYS A 37 12.83 -3.95 -6.84
CA CYS A 37 13.41 -2.61 -6.75
C CYS A 37 13.11 -1.95 -5.41
N VAL A 38 11.92 -2.17 -4.84
CA VAL A 38 11.58 -1.65 -3.52
C VAL A 38 12.47 -2.28 -2.45
N VAL A 39 12.67 -3.59 -2.52
CA VAL A 39 13.56 -4.29 -1.58
C VAL A 39 15.00 -3.75 -1.69
N ASN A 40 15.46 -3.53 -2.92
CA ASN A 40 16.79 -2.98 -3.14
C ASN A 40 16.92 -1.55 -2.59
N LEU A 41 15.86 -0.75 -2.72
CA LEU A 41 15.82 0.59 -2.12
C LEU A 41 15.96 0.50 -0.60
N ALA A 42 15.24 -0.41 0.04
CA ALA A 42 15.34 -0.61 1.49
C ALA A 42 16.78 -0.93 1.90
N ARG A 43 17.47 -1.79 1.14
CA ARG A 43 18.87 -2.12 1.40
C ARG A 43 19.75 -0.90 1.34
N HIS A 44 19.56 -0.04 0.36
CA HIS A 44 20.35 1.19 0.21
C HIS A 44 20.10 2.18 1.36
N LEU A 45 18.93 2.09 1.99
CA LEU A 45 18.60 2.93 3.14
C LEU A 45 18.98 2.28 4.47
N ASP A 46 19.58 1.10 4.43
CA ASP A 46 19.96 0.30 5.60
C ASP A 46 18.76 -0.14 6.44
N PHE A 47 17.65 -0.46 5.77
CA PHE A 47 16.47 -1.01 6.42
C PHE A 47 16.18 -2.42 5.92
N ASP A 48 15.59 -3.22 6.78
CA ASP A 48 15.08 -4.52 6.41
C ASP A 48 13.69 -4.37 5.83
N ALA A 49 13.53 -4.73 4.54
CA ALA A 49 12.26 -4.56 3.84
C ALA A 49 11.12 -5.34 4.50
N GLU A 50 11.40 -6.55 4.97
CA GLU A 50 10.39 -7.38 5.62
C GLU A 50 9.87 -6.74 6.90
N THR A 51 10.78 -6.21 7.72
CA THR A 51 10.42 -5.52 8.96
C THR A 51 9.58 -4.28 8.67
N ALA A 52 9.98 -3.50 7.66
CA ALA A 52 9.23 -2.31 7.25
C ALA A 52 7.82 -2.68 6.78
N LEU A 53 7.70 -3.76 6.02
CA LEU A 53 6.41 -4.23 5.54
C LEU A 53 5.51 -4.72 6.68
N ARG A 54 6.08 -5.44 7.65
CA ARG A 54 5.33 -5.87 8.83
C ARG A 54 4.77 -4.69 9.60
N GLY A 55 5.58 -3.63 9.73
CA GLY A 55 5.14 -2.40 10.39
C GLY A 55 3.97 -1.76 9.66
N ALA A 56 4.04 -1.69 8.33
CA ALA A 56 2.97 -1.16 7.50
C ALA A 56 1.69 -2.00 7.64
N THR A 57 1.84 -3.32 7.66
CA THR A 57 0.72 -4.25 7.82
C THR A 57 0.01 -4.01 9.15
N ARG A 58 0.77 -3.86 10.24
CA ARG A 58 0.19 -3.60 11.56
C ARG A 58 -0.54 -2.26 11.61
N LYS A 59 0.02 -1.23 10.98
CA LYS A 59 -0.66 0.07 10.88
C LYS A 59 -1.97 -0.05 10.13
N PHE A 60 -1.96 -0.75 9.00
CA PHE A 60 -3.15 -0.97 8.19
C PHE A 60 -4.23 -1.70 9.00
N GLU A 61 -3.86 -2.78 9.68
CA GLU A 61 -4.80 -3.53 10.49
C GLU A 61 -5.43 -2.67 11.59
N GLY A 62 -4.62 -1.85 12.26
CA GLY A 62 -5.11 -0.95 13.29
C GLY A 62 -6.10 0.08 12.75
N ARG A 63 -5.77 0.67 11.61
CA ARG A 63 -6.65 1.64 10.94
C ARG A 63 -7.94 0.98 10.49
N PHE A 64 -7.85 -0.22 9.94
CA PHE A 64 -9.01 -0.96 9.46
C PHE A 64 -9.96 -1.30 10.61
N ARG A 65 -9.43 -1.76 11.74
CA ARG A 65 -10.25 -2.04 12.93
C ARG A 65 -10.97 -0.79 13.42
N LEU A 66 -10.28 0.34 13.43
CA LEU A 66 -10.89 1.60 13.83
C LEU A 66 -12.03 1.99 12.89
N MET A 67 -11.83 1.80 11.59
CA MET A 67 -12.89 2.04 10.59
C MET A 67 -14.09 1.15 10.84
N GLU A 68 -13.86 -0.14 11.11
CA GLU A 68 -14.94 -1.09 11.41
C GLU A 68 -15.72 -0.67 12.66
N GLU A 69 -15.01 -0.33 13.72
CA GLU A 69 -15.64 0.10 14.98
C GLU A 69 -16.53 1.34 14.77
N ARG A 70 -16.00 2.30 14.02
CA ARG A 70 -16.73 3.54 13.75
C ARG A 70 -17.94 3.31 12.85
N ALA A 71 -17.84 2.42 11.87
CA ALA A 71 -18.97 2.07 11.02
C ALA A 71 -20.09 1.46 11.86
N ILE A 72 -19.76 0.50 12.72
CA ILE A 72 -20.71 -0.16 13.61
C ILE A 72 -21.36 0.87 14.55
N ALA A 73 -20.57 1.78 15.12
CA ALA A 73 -21.10 2.82 15.99
C ALA A 73 -22.13 3.72 15.29
N ASN A 74 -22.00 3.87 13.97
CA ASN A 74 -22.95 4.65 13.17
C ASN A 74 -24.10 3.80 12.61
N GLY A 75 -24.21 2.55 13.05
CA GLY A 75 -25.28 1.66 12.60
C GLY A 75 -25.06 1.08 11.21
N SER A 76 -23.82 1.10 10.74
CA SER A 76 -23.46 0.61 9.42
C SER A 76 -22.44 -0.53 9.52
N ARG A 77 -22.16 -1.16 8.41
CA ARG A 77 -21.07 -2.14 8.29
C ARG A 77 -20.14 -1.67 7.20
N LEU A 78 -18.84 -1.78 7.47
CA LEU A 78 -17.83 -1.28 6.56
C LEU A 78 -17.96 -1.87 5.15
N GLU A 79 -18.29 -3.16 5.07
CA GLU A 79 -18.45 -3.88 3.79
C GLU A 79 -19.62 -3.39 2.96
N ASP A 80 -20.57 -2.68 3.59
CA ASP A 80 -21.76 -2.14 2.91
C ASP A 80 -21.59 -0.69 2.47
N GLU A 81 -20.45 -0.08 2.76
CA GLU A 81 -20.21 1.32 2.41
C GLU A 81 -19.57 1.47 1.03
N GLY A 82 -19.90 2.57 0.37
CA GLY A 82 -19.33 2.89 -0.93
C GLY A 82 -17.90 3.42 -0.82
N SER A 83 -17.20 3.51 -1.94
CA SER A 83 -15.80 3.90 -1.97
C SER A 83 -15.52 5.29 -1.39
N SER A 84 -16.42 6.25 -1.58
CA SER A 84 -16.24 7.59 -0.99
C SER A 84 -16.28 7.55 0.54
N ALA A 85 -17.21 6.80 1.10
CA ALA A 85 -17.34 6.65 2.54
C ALA A 85 -16.14 5.90 3.12
N LEU A 86 -15.68 4.85 2.44
CA LEU A 86 -14.49 4.09 2.84
C LEU A 86 -13.25 4.97 2.85
N GLU A 87 -13.07 5.79 1.83
CA GLU A 87 -11.91 6.69 1.75
C GLU A 87 -11.94 7.71 2.87
N ALA A 88 -13.10 8.30 3.16
CA ALA A 88 -13.24 9.26 4.26
C ALA A 88 -12.90 8.61 5.61
N ARG A 89 -13.37 7.37 5.83
CA ARG A 89 -13.06 6.64 7.06
C ARG A 89 -11.56 6.32 7.16
N TRP A 90 -10.94 5.96 6.04
CA TRP A 90 -9.52 5.67 5.99
C TRP A 90 -8.69 6.90 6.37
N GLN A 91 -9.00 8.07 5.77
CA GLN A 91 -8.29 9.30 6.07
C GLN A 91 -8.46 9.71 7.53
N ALA A 92 -9.67 9.58 8.07
CA ALA A 92 -9.92 9.87 9.49
C ALA A 92 -9.15 8.92 10.41
N ALA A 93 -9.15 7.63 10.11
CA ALA A 93 -8.44 6.63 10.91
C ALA A 93 -6.92 6.85 10.86
N LYS A 94 -6.40 7.19 9.69
CA LYS A 94 -4.97 7.49 9.50
C LYS A 94 -4.56 8.68 10.37
N ARG A 95 -5.34 9.75 10.37
CA ARG A 95 -5.06 10.94 11.17
C ARG A 95 -5.08 10.64 12.66
N ASP A 96 -6.12 9.93 13.11
CA ASP A 96 -6.32 9.67 14.53
C ASP A 96 -5.31 8.66 15.10
N ARG A 97 -4.99 7.61 14.33
CA ARG A 97 -3.96 6.64 14.73
C ARG A 97 -2.58 7.28 14.81
N SER A 98 -2.28 8.19 13.88
CA SER A 98 -0.99 8.87 13.87
C SER A 98 -0.77 9.72 15.13
N GLN A 99 -1.84 10.23 15.73
CA GLN A 99 -1.74 11.01 16.96
C GLN A 99 -1.47 10.10 18.18
N VAL A 100 -1.88 8.86 18.11
CA VAL A 100 -1.69 7.89 19.21
C VAL A 100 -0.33 7.21 19.12
N GLU A 101 0.11 6.94 17.92
CA GLU A 101 1.40 6.30 17.66
C GLU A 101 2.55 7.31 17.62
#